data_bb0b06b5d349620a0b77043a1bff8c3d
#
_entry.id   bb0b06b5d349620a0b77043a1bff8c3d
#
_cell.length_a   1.000
_cell.length_b   1.000
_cell.length_c   1.000
_cell.angle_alpha   90.00
_cell.angle_beta   90.00
_cell.angle_gamma   90.00
#
_symmetry.space_group_name_H-M   'P 1'
#
loop_
_entity.id
_entity.type
_entity.pdbx_description
1 polymer ?
#
loop_
_entity_poly.entity_id
_entity_poly.type
_entity_poly.pdbx_seq_one_letter_code
_entity_poly.pdbx_strand_id
1 'polypeptide(L)'
;MTSRKIEHVVVLGAGVMGAQIAALVAGVGRTVRLLDMPSASGAAERASLGLQHALAARPDAFYLPEMAERVIVGTFDDLECIREADWVIEAVLEEAGAKKNLLAQIEPYIHDGLMISSNTSGLSI
;
A
#
# COMPACT_ATOMS: atom_id res chain seq x y z
N MET A 1 23.18 16.92 8.71
CA MET A 1 21.82 16.51 8.52
C MET A 1 21.69 15.07 8.08
N THR A 2 20.89 14.34 8.76
CA THR A 2 20.72 12.95 8.42
C THR A 2 19.64 12.80 7.39
N SER A 3 19.90 12.00 6.38
CA SER A 3 18.86 11.66 5.43
C SER A 3 17.85 10.76 6.12
N ARG A 4 16.61 10.95 5.74
CA ARG A 4 15.56 10.18 6.32
C ARG A 4 15.57 8.77 5.78
N LYS A 5 15.48 7.82 6.68
CA LYS A 5 15.45 6.43 6.28
C LYS A 5 14.01 5.97 6.15
N ILE A 6 13.66 5.44 5.01
CA ILE A 6 12.32 4.91 4.77
C ILE A 6 12.37 3.41 4.95
N GLU A 7 11.68 2.91 5.97
CA GLU A 7 11.67 1.49 6.29
C GLU A 7 10.28 0.87 6.22
N HIS A 8 9.26 1.65 6.54
CA HIS A 8 7.88 1.14 6.59
C HIS A 8 7.01 1.91 5.60
N VAL A 9 6.46 1.19 4.65
CA VAL A 9 5.64 1.77 3.59
C VAL A 9 4.25 1.16 3.65
N VAL A 10 3.24 1.98 3.48
CA VAL A 10 1.85 1.52 3.40
C VAL A 10 1.35 1.83 2.00
N VAL A 11 0.87 0.81 1.29
CA VAL A 11 0.27 0.98 -0.02
C VAL A 11 -1.23 0.79 0.14
N LEU A 12 -1.99 1.78 -0.26
CA LEU A 12 -3.44 1.76 -0.17
C LEU A 12 -4.01 1.45 -1.56
N GLY A 13 -4.61 0.29 -1.68
CA GLY A 13 -5.16 -0.18 -2.95
C GLY A 13 -4.33 -1.31 -3.52
N ALA A 14 -4.94 -2.49 -3.65
CA ALA A 14 -4.26 -3.70 -4.07
C ALA A 14 -4.64 -4.15 -5.49
N GLY A 15 -4.98 -3.20 -6.34
CA GLY A 15 -5.15 -3.48 -7.76
C GLY A 15 -3.79 -3.77 -8.39
N VAL A 16 -3.78 -3.87 -9.71
CA VAL A 16 -2.54 -4.23 -10.42
C VAL A 16 -1.39 -3.29 -10.05
N MET A 17 -1.66 -1.99 -10.07
CA MET A 17 -0.61 -1.02 -9.81
C MET A 17 -0.14 -1.04 -8.36
N GLY A 18 -1.07 -1.06 -7.41
CA GLY A 18 -0.70 -1.07 -6.00
C GLY A 18 0.09 -2.30 -5.62
N ALA A 19 -0.33 -3.46 -6.10
CA ALA A 19 0.37 -4.70 -5.81
C ALA A 19 1.77 -4.71 -6.40
N GLN A 20 1.94 -4.15 -7.60
CA GLN A 20 3.27 -4.06 -8.19
C GLN A 20 4.17 -3.07 -7.48
N ILE A 21 3.60 -1.97 -6.99
CA ILE A 21 4.37 -1.02 -6.18
C ILE A 21 4.84 -1.70 -4.90
N ALA A 22 3.95 -2.46 -4.26
CA ALA A 22 4.32 -3.20 -3.05
C ALA A 22 5.46 -4.17 -3.33
N ALA A 23 5.40 -4.85 -4.47
CA ALA A 23 6.46 -5.78 -4.85
C ALA A 23 7.80 -5.07 -5.04
N LEU A 24 7.78 -3.93 -5.71
CA LEU A 24 9.00 -3.16 -5.95
C LEU A 24 9.61 -2.67 -4.64
N VAL A 25 8.79 -2.18 -3.74
CA VAL A 25 9.28 -1.66 -2.45
C VAL A 25 9.82 -2.81 -1.61
N ALA A 26 9.14 -3.95 -1.58
CA ALA A 26 9.63 -5.12 -0.87
C ALA A 26 10.94 -5.61 -1.47
N GLY A 27 11.08 -5.49 -2.79
CA GLY A 27 12.28 -5.91 -3.51
C GLY A 27 13.51 -5.11 -3.12
N VAL A 28 13.36 -3.89 -2.65
CA VAL A 28 14.49 -3.11 -2.16
C VAL A 28 14.66 -3.23 -0.65
N GLY A 29 14.00 -4.18 -0.03
CA GLY A 29 14.25 -4.52 1.35
C GLY A 29 13.40 -3.80 2.38
N ARG A 30 12.34 -3.13 1.96
CA ARG A 30 11.47 -2.39 2.88
C ARG A 30 10.29 -3.25 3.29
N THR A 31 9.75 -2.98 4.48
CA THR A 31 8.52 -3.62 4.92
C THR A 31 7.35 -2.85 4.34
N VAL A 32 6.41 -3.57 3.74
CA VAL A 32 5.27 -2.96 3.05
C VAL A 32 3.99 -3.55 3.61
N ARG A 33 3.04 -2.68 3.94
CA ARG A 33 1.68 -3.12 4.21
C ARG A 33 0.84 -2.78 2.99
N LEU A 34 0.21 -3.80 2.43
CA LEU A 34 -0.65 -3.65 1.26
C LEU A 34 -2.08 -3.79 1.74
N LEU A 35 -2.83 -2.70 1.71
CA LEU A 35 -4.18 -2.65 2.27
C LEU A 35 -5.20 -2.37 1.18
N ASP A 36 -6.36 -2.99 1.32
CA ASP A 36 -7.49 -2.73 0.44
C ASP A 36 -8.76 -2.88 1.24
N MET A 37 -9.90 -2.72 0.59
CA MET A 37 -11.18 -2.88 1.26
C MET A 37 -11.33 -4.29 1.80
N PRO A 38 -11.91 -4.44 3.00
CA PRO A 38 -12.17 -5.79 3.50
C PRO A 38 -13.23 -6.49 2.67
N SER A 39 -13.16 -7.81 2.63
CA SER A 39 -14.21 -8.61 2.01
C SER A 39 -15.46 -8.59 2.89
N ALA A 40 -16.51 -9.25 2.44
CA ALA A 40 -17.75 -9.32 3.21
C ALA A 40 -17.56 -9.93 4.60
N SER A 41 -16.55 -10.78 4.76
CA SER A 41 -16.24 -11.38 6.06
C SER A 41 -15.28 -10.53 6.88
N GLY A 42 -14.82 -9.40 6.34
CA GLY A 42 -13.84 -8.56 7.02
C GLY A 42 -12.40 -8.97 6.79
N ALA A 43 -12.16 -9.98 5.97
CA ALA A 43 -10.82 -10.49 5.75
C ALA A 43 -10.07 -9.69 4.68
N ALA A 44 -8.75 -9.88 4.63
CA ALA A 44 -7.88 -9.18 3.70
C ALA A 44 -7.77 -9.87 2.34
N GLU A 45 -8.90 -10.36 1.83
CA GLU A 45 -8.89 -11.13 0.59
C GLU A 45 -8.48 -10.32 -0.62
N ARG A 46 -8.90 -9.07 -0.70
CA ARG A 46 -8.54 -8.22 -1.85
C ARG A 46 -7.05 -7.97 -1.91
N ALA A 47 -6.43 -7.69 -0.78
CA ALA A 47 -4.99 -7.48 -0.74
C ALA A 47 -4.25 -8.77 -1.06
N SER A 48 -4.72 -9.89 -0.53
CA SER A 48 -4.11 -11.19 -0.81
C SER A 48 -4.21 -11.56 -2.27
N LEU A 49 -5.35 -11.33 -2.90
CA LEU A 49 -5.52 -11.60 -4.32
C LEU A 49 -4.64 -10.70 -5.17
N GLY A 50 -4.53 -9.43 -4.80
CA GLY A 50 -3.66 -8.51 -5.51
C GLY A 50 -2.22 -8.98 -5.47
N LEU A 51 -1.76 -9.41 -4.31
CA LEU A 51 -0.40 -9.91 -4.17
C LEU A 51 -0.20 -11.18 -5.00
N GLN A 52 -1.16 -12.10 -4.98
CA GLN A 52 -1.08 -13.32 -5.78
C GLN A 52 -1.02 -13.02 -7.27
N HIS A 53 -1.83 -12.06 -7.72
CA HIS A 53 -1.82 -11.66 -9.12
C HIS A 53 -0.47 -11.06 -9.52
N ALA A 54 0.13 -10.28 -8.64
CA ALA A 54 1.44 -9.69 -8.92
C ALA A 54 2.51 -10.77 -9.05
N LEU A 55 2.44 -11.79 -8.20
CA LEU A 55 3.39 -12.90 -8.26
C LEU A 55 3.21 -13.73 -9.53
N ALA A 56 1.98 -13.95 -9.95
CA ALA A 56 1.69 -14.78 -11.13
C ALA A 56 1.96 -14.04 -12.42
N ALA A 57 1.62 -12.76 -12.49
CA ALA A 57 1.72 -11.99 -13.72
C ALA A 57 3.17 -11.58 -14.01
N ARG A 58 3.94 -11.35 -12.99
CA ARG A 58 5.32 -10.88 -13.12
C ARG A 58 6.18 -11.56 -12.06
N PRO A 59 6.59 -12.81 -12.30
CA PRO A 59 7.41 -13.53 -11.33
C PRO A 59 8.65 -12.75 -10.91
N ASP A 60 9.21 -11.97 -11.83
CA ASP A 60 10.39 -11.16 -11.55
C ASP A 60 10.05 -9.82 -10.87
N ALA A 61 8.79 -9.54 -10.62
CA ALA A 61 8.43 -8.38 -9.80
C ALA A 61 8.96 -8.56 -8.38
N PHE A 62 9.03 -9.82 -7.94
CA PHE A 62 9.71 -10.16 -6.70
C PHE A 62 10.99 -10.87 -7.08
N TYR A 63 12.09 -10.28 -6.72
CA TYR A 63 13.39 -10.81 -7.05
C TYR A 63 13.58 -12.23 -6.54
N LEU A 64 13.16 -12.45 -5.30
CA LEU A 64 13.20 -13.74 -4.64
C LEU A 64 11.88 -13.96 -3.94
N PRO A 65 11.41 -15.21 -3.83
CA PRO A 65 10.17 -15.47 -3.10
C PRO A 65 10.17 -14.91 -1.69
N GLU A 66 11.32 -14.85 -1.04
CA GLU A 66 11.43 -14.31 0.30
C GLU A 66 11.07 -12.83 0.37
N MET A 67 11.22 -12.11 -0.73
CA MET A 67 10.86 -10.70 -0.76
C MET A 67 9.37 -10.50 -0.57
N ALA A 68 8.56 -11.45 -1.03
CA ALA A 68 7.11 -11.36 -0.85
C ALA A 68 6.71 -11.41 0.63
N GLU A 69 7.54 -12.01 1.46
CA GLU A 69 7.26 -12.07 2.90
C GLU A 69 7.33 -10.71 3.56
N ARG A 70 7.93 -9.73 2.91
CA ARG A 70 7.99 -8.38 3.43
C ARG A 70 6.71 -7.62 3.18
N VAL A 71 5.80 -8.18 2.39
CA VAL A 71 4.51 -7.57 2.12
C VAL A 71 3.49 -8.16 3.08
N ILE A 72 2.95 -7.32 3.95
CA ILE A 72 1.93 -7.72 4.91
C ILE A 72 0.60 -7.24 4.35
N VAL A 73 -0.29 -8.19 4.05
CA VAL A 73 -1.60 -7.83 3.50
C VAL A 73 -2.56 -7.50 4.65
N GLY A 74 -3.46 -6.58 4.40
CA GLY A 74 -4.45 -6.18 5.39
C GLY A 74 -5.60 -5.45 4.75
N THR A 75 -6.41 -4.80 5.56
CA THR A 75 -7.57 -4.07 5.10
C THR A 75 -7.50 -2.62 5.56
N PHE A 76 -8.46 -1.82 5.10
CA PHE A 76 -8.55 -0.44 5.55
C PHE A 76 -8.97 -0.31 7.02
N ASP A 77 -9.29 -1.41 7.68
CA ASP A 77 -9.49 -1.41 9.13
C ASP A 77 -8.16 -1.32 9.88
N ASP A 78 -7.04 -1.51 9.17
CA ASP A 78 -5.71 -1.51 9.76
C ASP A 78 -4.99 -0.18 9.54
N LEU A 79 -5.71 0.89 9.23
CA LEU A 79 -5.08 2.17 8.88
C LEU A 79 -4.25 2.78 10.00
N GLU A 80 -4.45 2.36 11.24
CA GLU A 80 -3.65 2.87 12.34
C GLU A 80 -2.15 2.57 12.18
N CYS A 81 -1.80 1.60 11.33
CA CYS A 81 -0.39 1.30 11.07
C CYS A 81 0.34 2.48 10.43
N ILE A 82 -0.41 3.43 9.87
CA ILE A 82 0.18 4.63 9.28
C ILE A 82 0.94 5.46 10.32
N ARG A 83 0.59 5.34 11.59
CA ARG A 83 1.32 6.05 12.64
C ARG A 83 2.80 5.68 12.68
N GLU A 84 3.13 4.48 12.23
CA GLU A 84 4.50 4.00 12.22
C GLU A 84 5.10 3.98 10.83
N ALA A 85 4.36 4.44 9.84
CA ALA A 85 4.82 4.43 8.47
C ALA A 85 5.68 5.65 8.17
N ASP A 86 6.59 5.46 7.23
CA ASP A 86 7.42 6.55 6.73
C ASP A 86 6.85 7.09 5.42
N TRP A 87 6.11 6.28 4.70
CA TRP A 87 5.57 6.65 3.39
C TRP A 87 4.26 5.94 3.15
N VAL A 88 3.24 6.69 2.74
CA VAL A 88 1.96 6.13 2.30
C VAL A 88 1.83 6.40 0.81
N ILE A 89 1.57 5.35 0.05
CA ILE A 89 1.35 5.45 -1.39
C ILE A 89 -0.10 5.09 -1.65
N GLU A 90 -0.86 6.03 -2.16
CA GLU A 90 -2.25 5.80 -2.49
C GLU A 90 -2.35 5.37 -3.95
N ALA A 91 -2.90 4.19 -4.19
CA ALA A 91 -3.05 3.61 -5.51
C ALA A 91 -4.47 3.11 -5.73
N VAL A 92 -5.42 3.69 -5.05
CA VAL A 92 -6.83 3.33 -5.19
C VAL A 92 -7.33 3.84 -6.53
N LEU A 93 -8.02 2.96 -7.24
CA LEU A 93 -8.64 3.36 -8.48
C LEU A 93 -9.75 4.34 -8.19
N GLU A 94 -9.85 5.31 -9.09
CA GLU A 94 -10.51 6.35 -8.84
C GLU A 94 -11.80 6.52 -9.02
N GLU A 95 -12.60 6.56 -8.05
CA GLU A 95 -13.75 7.35 -7.87
C GLU A 95 -13.34 8.42 -6.91
N ALA A 96 -13.57 9.66 -7.25
CA ALA A 96 -13.12 10.78 -6.44
C ALA A 96 -13.71 10.74 -5.03
N GLY A 97 -14.97 10.27 -4.89
CA GLY A 97 -15.57 10.17 -3.57
C GLY A 97 -14.92 9.14 -2.67
N ALA A 98 -14.60 7.97 -3.23
CA ALA A 98 -13.95 6.92 -2.47
C ALA A 98 -12.56 7.34 -2.02
N LYS A 99 -11.84 8.02 -2.91
CA LYS A 99 -10.51 8.52 -2.60
C LYS A 99 -10.54 9.56 -1.50
N LYS A 100 -11.50 10.49 -1.56
CA LYS A 100 -11.68 11.50 -0.53
C LYS A 100 -11.99 10.88 0.82
N ASN A 101 -12.87 9.88 0.82
CA ASN A 101 -13.22 9.18 2.05
C ASN A 101 -12.00 8.50 2.67
N LEU A 102 -11.21 7.86 1.84
CA LEU A 102 -10.01 7.19 2.32
C LEU A 102 -9.02 8.18 2.91
N LEU A 103 -8.79 9.30 2.24
CA LEU A 103 -7.89 10.31 2.73
C LEU A 103 -8.37 10.88 4.06
N ALA A 104 -9.69 11.07 4.21
CA ALA A 104 -10.25 11.52 5.47
C ALA A 104 -10.03 10.48 6.59
N GLN A 105 -10.10 9.21 6.25
CA GLN A 105 -9.91 8.15 7.24
C GLN A 105 -8.48 8.04 7.73
N ILE A 106 -7.50 8.39 6.91
CA ILE A 106 -6.10 8.30 7.33
C ILE A 106 -5.64 9.55 8.08
N GLU A 107 -6.39 10.63 8.01
CA GLU A 107 -6.00 11.89 8.60
C GLU A 107 -5.59 11.79 10.07
N PRO A 108 -6.31 11.04 10.92
CA PRO A 108 -5.92 10.95 12.33
C PRO A 108 -4.57 10.30 12.58
N TYR A 109 -4.04 9.60 11.59
CA TYR A 109 -2.80 8.85 11.74
C TYR A 109 -1.60 9.54 11.09
N ILE A 110 -1.85 10.67 10.43
CA ILE A 110 -0.78 11.42 9.78
C ILE A 110 0.10 12.08 10.84
N HIS A 111 1.39 12.02 10.62
CA HIS A 111 2.35 12.56 11.56
C HIS A 111 3.45 13.31 10.82
N ASP A 112 4.24 14.07 11.57
CA ASP A 112 5.36 14.80 11.01
C ASP A 112 6.34 13.82 10.40
N GLY A 113 6.78 14.13 9.22
CA GLY A 113 7.74 13.28 8.55
C GLY A 113 7.14 12.18 7.71
N LEU A 114 5.83 12.00 7.74
CA LEU A 114 5.19 11.05 6.86
C LEU A 114 5.11 11.63 5.46
N MET A 115 5.54 10.85 4.47
CA MET A 115 5.36 11.21 3.07
C MET A 115 4.09 10.55 2.55
N ILE A 116 3.33 11.28 1.76
CA ILE A 116 2.12 10.75 1.15
C ILE A 116 2.18 11.04 -0.33
N SER A 117 2.05 9.99 -1.13
CA SER A 117 2.04 10.11 -2.58
C SER A 117 0.77 9.50 -3.14
N SER A 118 0.24 10.10 -4.18
CA SER A 118 -0.87 9.52 -4.91
C SER A 118 -0.35 9.05 -6.25
N ASN A 119 -0.62 7.79 -6.55
CA ASN A 119 -0.19 7.21 -7.81
C ASN A 119 -1.35 7.04 -8.78
N THR A 120 -2.49 7.63 -8.46
CA THR A 120 -3.65 7.59 -9.34
C THR A 120 -3.55 8.74 -10.32
N SER A 121 -3.34 8.42 -11.57
CA SER A 121 -3.31 9.45 -12.61
C SER A 121 -4.73 9.72 -13.08
N GLY A 122 -4.94 10.88 -13.66
CA GLY A 122 -6.21 11.22 -14.25
C GLY A 122 -7.14 12.00 -13.35
N LEU A 123 -6.81 12.13 -12.08
CA LEU A 123 -7.58 13.02 -11.22
C LEU A 123 -6.82 14.30 -11.03
N SER A 124 -7.45 15.38 -11.37
CA SER A 124 -6.93 16.70 -11.10
C SER A 124 -7.06 16.97 -9.63
N ILE A 125 -6.05 17.48 -9.09
CA ILE A 125 -6.07 17.81 -7.67
C ILE A 125 -6.10 19.31 -7.52
#